data_1cd99ff1ef37916032267ce236323813
#
_entry.id   1cd99ff1ef37916032267ce236323813
#
_cell.length_a   1.000
_cell.length_b   1.000
_cell.length_c   1.000
_cell.angle_alpha   90.00
_cell.angle_beta   90.00
_cell.angle_gamma   90.00
#
_symmetry.space_group_name_H-M   'P 1'
#
loop_
_entity.id
_entity.type
_entity.pdbx_description
1 polymer ?
#
loop_
_entity_poly.entity_id
_entity_poly.type
_entity_poly.pdbx_seq_one_letter_code
_entity_poly.pdbx_strand_id
1 'polypeptide(L)'
;MNRLTITRRAALTSLALMPILAACGSNDTTPHVDPSASSYGTLRIGYGALREMRAVAHVYARALRQVGYTVELVDTDNSRATALRGLMVPSANSATPTATLPDDEETGSTTAAALESLDLVIDYSGDLLLYLTDDGKISPAAAQNERIAASVSASAAAAGVTLPPAPTVTPTASESTASAHATDGTASPSASSTRSADPINLRAMSTTDMTNAISRILPEELMLLNGANATNKDVLVTTRAVSARHKLNSLANLRDVQSSLAFSIPTGYSSGTYGVDSLRSLYRYRVHDPKIQDEPAERVNALTADTVQVTLLHSCDSAIDDNRLVTLEDPSTALLQQQLVPIIRRTLPDSARTAINRVSSTLDTGNLSFLLRLTSGSNPIADDDAAQFILDHPRK
;
A
#
# COMPACT_ATOMS: atom_id res chain seq x y z
N MET A 1 -33.42 -6.98 -57.95
CA MET A 1 -34.61 -6.13 -58.27
C MET A 1 -35.59 -6.30 -57.13
N ASN A 2 -35.70 -5.34 -56.29
CA ASN A 2 -36.87 -4.71 -55.69
C ASN A 2 -36.39 -3.89 -54.46
N ARG A 3 -36.40 -2.61 -54.69
CA ARG A 3 -36.28 -1.58 -53.65
C ARG A 3 -37.67 -1.40 -53.01
N LEU A 4 -37.71 -1.28 -51.69
CA LEU A 4 -38.85 -0.73 -50.98
C LEU A 4 -38.37 0.40 -50.08
N THR A 5 -38.66 1.60 -50.57
CA THR A 5 -38.64 2.88 -49.84
C THR A 5 -39.96 3.00 -49.07
N ILE A 6 -39.89 3.35 -47.78
CA ILE A 6 -41.05 3.84 -47.03
C ILE A 6 -40.69 5.16 -46.34
N THR A 7 -41.51 6.11 -46.67
CA THR A 7 -41.52 7.53 -46.36
C THR A 7 -41.93 7.86 -44.93
N ARG A 8 -41.39 8.98 -44.45
CA ARG A 8 -41.80 9.74 -43.24
C ARG A 8 -43.25 10.19 -43.32
N ARG A 9 -43.96 10.21 -42.19
CA ARG A 9 -44.93 11.27 -41.84
C ARG A 9 -45.05 11.39 -40.31
N ALA A 10 -44.97 12.64 -39.86
CA ALA A 10 -45.17 13.14 -38.52
C ALA A 10 -46.65 13.23 -38.16
N ALA A 11 -46.99 13.14 -36.89
CA ALA A 11 -48.13 13.86 -36.29
C ALA A 11 -47.93 13.98 -34.76
N LEU A 12 -47.91 15.23 -34.35
CA LEU A 12 -48.06 15.71 -32.95
C LEU A 12 -49.52 15.47 -32.50
N THR A 13 -49.73 15.14 -31.23
CA THR A 13 -50.78 15.78 -30.40
C THR A 13 -50.57 15.41 -28.90
N SER A 14 -50.65 16.43 -28.12
CA SER A 14 -50.70 16.57 -26.66
C SER A 14 -51.89 15.85 -26.01
N LEU A 15 -51.80 15.37 -24.79
CA LEU A 15 -52.58 15.86 -23.64
C LEU A 15 -52.21 15.11 -22.35
N ALA A 16 -52.14 15.88 -21.28
CA ALA A 16 -51.93 15.47 -19.91
C ALA A 16 -53.07 14.64 -19.33
N LEU A 17 -52.77 13.73 -18.41
CA LEU A 17 -53.58 13.43 -17.22
C LEU A 17 -52.76 12.55 -16.26
N MET A 18 -52.57 13.05 -15.05
CA MET A 18 -52.20 12.25 -13.89
C MET A 18 -53.30 11.26 -13.52
N PRO A 19 -52.96 10.12 -12.94
CA PRO A 19 -53.47 9.86 -11.60
C PRO A 19 -52.40 9.41 -10.60
N ILE A 20 -52.55 9.94 -9.42
CA ILE A 20 -52.02 9.46 -8.16
C ILE A 20 -52.62 8.10 -7.85
N LEU A 21 -51.79 7.10 -7.53
CA LEU A 21 -52.21 5.95 -6.74
C LEU A 21 -51.08 5.42 -5.89
N ALA A 22 -51.43 5.27 -4.61
CA ALA A 22 -50.64 4.96 -3.46
C ALA A 22 -50.06 3.54 -3.43
N ALA A 23 -48.93 3.45 -2.79
CA ALA A 23 -48.44 2.47 -1.81
C ALA A 23 -48.78 0.98 -1.95
N CYS A 24 -47.72 0.16 -2.05
CA CYS A 24 -47.43 -0.89 -1.07
C CYS A 24 -46.04 -1.49 -1.31
N GLY A 25 -45.22 -1.37 -0.36
CA GLY A 25 -44.25 -2.24 0.27
C GLY A 25 -43.42 -3.22 -0.56
N SER A 26 -42.15 -2.90 -0.78
CA SER A 26 -41.09 -3.88 -0.74
C SER A 26 -39.83 -3.17 -0.17
N ASN A 27 -39.30 -3.72 0.92
CA ASN A 27 -38.09 -3.24 1.57
C ASN A 27 -36.89 -3.59 0.71
N ASP A 28 -36.57 -2.75 -0.28
CA ASP A 28 -35.26 -2.66 -0.88
C ASP A 28 -34.65 -1.37 -0.39
N THR A 29 -33.88 -1.46 0.71
CA THR A 29 -33.01 -0.40 1.20
C THR A 29 -31.75 -0.34 0.34
N THR A 30 -31.87 0.06 -0.91
CA THR A 30 -30.78 0.74 -1.60
C THR A 30 -30.84 2.19 -1.15
N PRO A 31 -29.80 2.77 -0.56
CA PRO A 31 -29.79 4.19 -0.24
C PRO A 31 -29.83 4.97 -1.56
N HIS A 32 -30.99 5.51 -1.87
CA HIS A 32 -31.15 6.50 -2.93
C HIS A 32 -30.45 7.77 -2.44
N VAL A 33 -29.26 8.05 -2.97
CA VAL A 33 -28.56 9.32 -2.69
C VAL A 33 -29.34 10.42 -3.44
N ASP A 34 -29.96 11.28 -2.66
CA ASP A 34 -30.64 12.48 -3.16
C ASP A 34 -29.59 13.41 -3.81
N PRO A 35 -29.70 13.82 -5.08
CA PRO A 35 -28.72 14.67 -5.73
C PRO A 35 -28.64 16.11 -5.16
N SER A 36 -29.44 16.45 -4.17
CA SER A 36 -29.35 17.68 -3.38
C SER A 36 -28.66 17.52 -2.03
N ALA A 37 -28.09 16.35 -1.71
CA ALA A 37 -27.29 16.18 -0.51
C ALA A 37 -26.05 17.07 -0.60
N SER A 38 -25.89 17.98 0.34
CA SER A 38 -24.73 18.83 0.52
C SER A 38 -23.47 17.98 0.48
N SER A 39 -22.54 18.33 -0.42
CA SER A 39 -21.25 17.62 -0.51
C SER A 39 -20.54 17.67 0.85
N TYR A 40 -20.08 16.52 1.34
CA TYR A 40 -19.34 16.44 2.60
C TYR A 40 -17.93 17.08 2.53
N GLY A 41 -17.63 17.77 1.42
CA GLY A 41 -16.34 18.37 1.16
C GLY A 41 -15.46 17.52 0.23
N THR A 42 -14.24 18.02 -0.01
CA THR A 42 -13.26 17.35 -0.89
C THR A 42 -12.28 16.56 -0.05
N LEU A 43 -12.04 15.31 -0.46
CA LEU A 43 -11.00 14.43 0.08
C LEU A 43 -9.93 14.18 -0.99
N ARG A 44 -8.66 14.12 -0.57
CA ARG A 44 -7.52 13.88 -1.43
C ARG A 44 -6.89 12.53 -1.12
N ILE A 45 -6.81 11.66 -2.14
CA ILE A 45 -6.20 10.34 -2.04
C ILE A 45 -4.86 10.36 -2.75
N GLY A 46 -3.79 10.13 -1.99
CA GLY A 46 -2.45 9.92 -2.55
C GLY A 46 -2.27 8.48 -3.05
N TYR A 47 -1.67 8.33 -4.22
CA TYR A 47 -1.27 7.02 -4.75
C TYR A 47 0.16 7.07 -5.30
N GLY A 48 0.87 5.94 -5.28
CA GLY A 48 2.20 5.82 -5.85
C GLY A 48 2.17 5.54 -7.36
N ALA A 49 3.33 5.60 -7.99
CA ALA A 49 3.50 5.41 -9.44
C ALA A 49 3.10 4.01 -9.94
N LEU A 50 3.04 3.01 -9.06
CA LEU A 50 2.61 1.67 -9.45
C LEU A 50 1.16 1.70 -9.95
N ARG A 51 0.95 1.17 -11.16
CA ARG A 51 -0.36 1.16 -11.82
C ARG A 51 -1.45 0.52 -10.95
N GLU A 52 -1.09 -0.51 -10.20
CA GLU A 52 -1.98 -1.18 -9.27
C GLU A 52 -2.45 -0.26 -8.13
N MET A 53 -1.56 0.58 -7.58
CA MET A 53 -1.92 1.54 -6.55
C MET A 53 -2.91 2.58 -7.07
N ARG A 54 -2.73 3.03 -8.32
CA ARG A 54 -3.66 3.93 -8.96
C ARG A 54 -5.04 3.29 -9.14
N ALA A 55 -5.10 2.06 -9.65
CA ALA A 55 -6.36 1.33 -9.80
C ALA A 55 -7.09 1.14 -8.46
N VAL A 56 -6.37 0.77 -7.41
CA VAL A 56 -6.91 0.63 -6.05
C VAL A 56 -7.40 1.98 -5.51
N ALA A 57 -6.66 3.07 -5.72
CA ALA A 57 -7.07 4.41 -5.31
C ALA A 57 -8.40 4.83 -5.97
N HIS A 58 -8.63 4.46 -7.24
CA HIS A 58 -9.92 4.69 -7.91
C HIS A 58 -11.07 3.94 -7.23
N VAL A 59 -10.86 2.71 -6.72
CA VAL A 59 -11.91 1.98 -5.98
C VAL A 59 -12.31 2.72 -4.71
N TYR A 60 -11.33 3.18 -3.91
CA TYR A 60 -11.59 3.98 -2.72
C TYR A 60 -12.25 5.32 -3.07
N ALA A 61 -11.76 6.01 -4.11
CA ALA A 61 -12.34 7.26 -4.58
C ALA A 61 -13.80 7.10 -4.98
N ARG A 62 -14.12 6.04 -5.72
CA ARG A 62 -15.49 5.76 -6.16
C ARG A 62 -16.42 5.52 -4.99
N ALA A 63 -16.02 4.72 -4.02
CA ALA A 63 -16.81 4.46 -2.82
C ALA A 63 -17.04 5.72 -1.98
N LEU A 64 -16.04 6.60 -1.86
CA LEU A 64 -16.18 7.87 -1.16
C LEU A 64 -17.12 8.83 -1.92
N ARG A 65 -17.06 8.86 -3.26
CA ARG A 65 -18.01 9.64 -4.08
C ARG A 65 -19.44 9.13 -3.92
N GLN A 66 -19.65 7.82 -3.80
CA GLN A 66 -20.97 7.23 -3.57
C GLN A 66 -21.61 7.65 -2.23
N VAL A 67 -20.81 7.99 -1.23
CA VAL A 67 -21.31 8.50 0.06
C VAL A 67 -21.31 10.04 0.15
N GLY A 68 -21.07 10.74 -0.97
CA GLY A 68 -21.28 12.18 -1.10
C GLY A 68 -20.03 13.06 -1.00
N TYR A 69 -18.81 12.50 -0.98
CA TYR A 69 -17.57 13.28 -1.04
C TYR A 69 -17.18 13.63 -2.47
N THR A 70 -16.58 14.80 -2.66
CA THR A 70 -15.75 15.09 -3.83
C THR A 70 -14.38 14.45 -3.59
N VAL A 71 -13.81 13.76 -4.57
CA VAL A 71 -12.51 13.09 -4.39
C VAL A 71 -11.55 13.46 -5.51
N GLU A 72 -10.38 13.95 -5.11
CA GLU A 72 -9.22 14.21 -5.97
C GLU A 72 -8.17 13.12 -5.76
N LEU A 73 -7.56 12.66 -6.84
CA LEU A 73 -6.48 11.69 -6.83
C LEU A 73 -5.15 12.43 -7.07
N VAL A 74 -4.17 12.21 -6.21
CA VAL A 74 -2.88 12.91 -6.21
C VAL A 74 -1.76 11.88 -6.40
N ASP A 75 -0.96 12.06 -7.44
CA ASP A 75 0.25 11.27 -7.63
C ASP A 75 1.34 11.73 -6.65
N THR A 76 1.92 10.81 -5.92
CA THR A 76 2.98 11.07 -4.92
C THR A 76 4.37 10.68 -5.42
N ASP A 77 4.55 10.54 -6.74
CA ASP A 77 5.81 10.12 -7.37
C ASP A 77 6.44 8.86 -6.74
N ASN A 78 5.60 7.94 -6.29
CA ASN A 78 5.99 6.72 -5.58
C ASN A 78 6.84 6.97 -4.31
N SER A 79 6.79 8.17 -3.75
CA SER A 79 7.52 8.55 -2.54
C SER A 79 6.66 8.38 -1.29
N ARG A 80 6.95 7.34 -0.48
CA ARG A 80 6.32 7.15 0.84
C ARG A 80 6.54 8.37 1.74
N ALA A 81 7.71 8.98 1.67
CA ALA A 81 7.99 10.20 2.42
C ALA A 81 7.05 11.34 2.03
N THR A 82 6.83 11.56 0.73
CA THR A 82 5.91 12.57 0.21
C THR A 82 4.47 12.25 0.62
N ALA A 83 4.04 11.01 0.45
CA ALA A 83 2.70 10.55 0.83
C ALA A 83 2.40 10.74 2.33
N LEU A 84 3.29 10.28 3.21
CA LEU A 84 3.11 10.42 4.66
C LEU A 84 3.17 11.89 5.11
N ARG A 85 4.08 12.71 4.55
CA ARG A 85 4.09 14.15 4.82
C ARG A 85 2.82 14.84 4.33
N GLY A 86 2.29 14.49 3.16
CA GLY A 86 1.02 14.98 2.64
C GLY A 86 -0.14 14.73 3.61
N LEU A 87 -0.17 13.56 4.26
CA LEU A 87 -1.14 13.25 5.31
C LEU A 87 -0.96 14.13 6.58
N MET A 88 0.19 14.71 6.81
CA MET A 88 0.49 15.57 7.96
C MET A 88 0.27 17.06 7.67
N VAL A 89 0.17 17.47 6.40
CA VAL A 89 -0.16 18.85 6.00
C VAL A 89 -1.63 19.15 6.38
N PRO A 90 -1.95 20.24 7.10
CA PRO A 90 -3.34 20.57 7.43
C PRO A 90 -4.23 20.61 6.18
N SER A 91 -5.43 20.03 6.28
CA SER A 91 -6.40 20.09 5.18
C SER A 91 -6.87 21.53 4.95
N ALA A 92 -6.95 21.94 3.69
CA ALA A 92 -7.49 23.26 3.34
C ALA A 92 -8.94 23.47 3.86
N ASN A 93 -9.67 22.39 4.10
CA ASN A 93 -11.01 22.41 4.67
C ASN A 93 -11.03 22.64 6.21
N SER A 94 -9.86 22.58 6.87
CA SER A 94 -9.71 22.82 8.32
C SER A 94 -9.24 24.25 8.64
N ALA A 95 -9.00 25.09 7.65
CA ALA A 95 -8.56 26.46 7.87
C ALA A 95 -9.71 27.33 8.38
N THR A 96 -9.80 27.55 9.69
CA THR A 96 -10.34 28.76 10.23
C THR A 96 -9.57 29.93 9.57
N PRO A 97 -10.23 30.96 9.03
CA PRO A 97 -9.52 32.06 8.36
C PRO A 97 -8.64 32.77 9.38
N THR A 98 -7.37 32.47 9.40
CA THR A 98 -6.39 33.23 10.19
C THR A 98 -5.87 34.37 9.34
N ALA A 99 -6.01 35.54 9.91
CA ALA A 99 -5.58 36.88 9.50
C ALA A 99 -4.43 36.93 8.48
N THR A 100 -4.67 37.69 7.44
CA THR A 100 -3.73 38.33 6.53
C THR A 100 -2.50 38.87 7.28
N LEU A 101 -1.33 38.33 7.01
CA LEU A 101 -0.07 38.97 7.33
C LEU A 101 0.28 39.96 6.19
N PRO A 102 0.87 41.12 6.49
CA PRO A 102 1.21 42.10 5.47
C PRO A 102 2.39 41.63 4.62
N ASP A 103 2.34 42.03 3.34
CA ASP A 103 3.39 41.87 2.34
C ASP A 103 4.68 42.53 2.83
N ASP A 104 5.76 41.76 2.90
CA ASP A 104 7.13 42.28 2.88
C ASP A 104 8.05 41.40 2.00
N GLU A 105 8.41 42.04 0.90
CA GLU A 105 9.64 41.93 0.08
C GLU A 105 10.25 40.57 -0.31
N GLU A 106 10.35 40.47 -1.64
CA GLU A 106 11.18 39.62 -2.48
C GLU A 106 12.55 39.25 -1.90
N THR A 107 12.72 37.98 -1.61
CA THR A 107 14.03 37.33 -1.73
C THR A 107 13.85 36.00 -2.44
N GLY A 108 14.52 35.86 -3.59
CA GLY A 108 14.46 34.71 -4.46
C GLY A 108 14.76 33.40 -3.73
N SER A 109 13.71 32.68 -3.45
CA SER A 109 13.77 31.28 -2.98
C SER A 109 13.21 30.40 -4.08
N THR A 110 14.01 29.48 -4.54
CA THR A 110 13.59 28.36 -5.37
C THR A 110 12.35 27.74 -4.71
N THR A 111 11.19 27.90 -5.32
CA THR A 111 9.91 27.43 -4.81
C THR A 111 9.96 25.92 -4.72
N ALA A 112 10.23 25.39 -3.53
CA ALA A 112 9.92 23.98 -3.24
C ALA A 112 8.42 23.83 -3.51
N ALA A 113 8.06 22.95 -4.44
CA ALA A 113 6.66 22.67 -4.77
C ALA A 113 5.91 22.44 -3.45
N ALA A 114 4.86 23.23 -3.21
CA ALA A 114 4.10 23.15 -1.98
C ALA A 114 3.54 21.72 -1.87
N LEU A 115 3.87 21.04 -0.76
CA LEU A 115 3.44 19.67 -0.53
C LEU A 115 1.90 19.64 -0.46
N GLU A 116 1.27 18.84 -1.32
CA GLU A 116 -0.18 18.74 -1.33
C GLU A 116 -0.69 18.03 -0.08
N SER A 117 -1.78 18.57 0.48
CA SER A 117 -2.48 17.98 1.61
C SER A 117 -3.20 16.72 1.15
N LEU A 118 -3.04 15.59 1.86
CA LEU A 118 -3.71 14.32 1.61
C LEU A 118 -4.58 13.90 2.80
N ASP A 119 -5.65 13.16 2.55
CA ASP A 119 -6.57 12.64 3.57
C ASP A 119 -6.49 11.12 3.69
N LEU A 120 -6.13 10.43 2.61
CA LEU A 120 -5.97 8.98 2.51
C LEU A 120 -4.76 8.65 1.63
N VAL A 121 -3.99 7.67 2.04
CA VAL A 121 -2.97 6.99 1.23
C VAL A 121 -3.14 5.50 1.37
N ILE A 122 -2.94 4.75 0.29
CA ILE A 122 -2.92 3.29 0.31
C ILE A 122 -1.48 2.83 0.13
N ASP A 123 -1.01 1.91 0.96
CA ASP A 123 0.34 1.34 0.86
C ASP A 123 0.31 -0.16 1.17
N TYR A 124 1.41 -0.84 0.93
CA TYR A 124 1.63 -2.22 1.33
C TYR A 124 2.21 -2.30 2.74
N SER A 125 1.63 -3.15 3.58
CA SER A 125 1.99 -3.27 5.00
C SER A 125 3.45 -3.65 5.23
N GLY A 126 4.00 -4.59 4.46
CA GLY A 126 5.39 -5.02 4.60
C GLY A 126 6.36 -3.90 4.24
N ASP A 127 6.18 -3.29 3.07
CA ASP A 127 7.02 -2.19 2.59
C ASP A 127 6.92 -0.95 3.48
N LEU A 128 5.71 -0.63 3.97
CA LEU A 128 5.51 0.48 4.90
C LEU A 128 6.25 0.22 6.21
N LEU A 129 6.18 -1.01 6.75
CA LEU A 129 6.89 -1.35 7.97
C LEU A 129 8.41 -1.30 7.78
N LEU A 130 8.94 -1.77 6.65
CA LEU A 130 10.35 -1.62 6.30
C LEU A 130 10.77 -0.15 6.28
N TYR A 131 9.98 0.70 5.59
CA TYR A 131 10.26 2.13 5.54
C TYR A 131 10.29 2.77 6.94
N LEU A 132 9.32 2.44 7.79
CA LEU A 132 9.22 3.00 9.15
C LEU A 132 10.29 2.45 10.12
N THR A 133 10.96 1.36 9.76
CA THR A 133 12.00 0.70 10.60
C THR A 133 13.38 0.73 9.96
N ASP A 134 13.64 1.65 9.03
CA ASP A 134 14.91 1.76 8.29
C ASP A 134 15.38 0.40 7.73
N ASP A 135 14.59 -0.17 6.83
CA ASP A 135 14.80 -1.52 6.26
C ASP A 135 14.89 -2.64 7.30
N GLY A 136 14.13 -2.51 8.39
CA GLY A 136 14.11 -3.48 9.48
C GLY A 136 15.33 -3.43 10.40
N LYS A 137 16.18 -2.40 10.29
CA LYS A 137 17.37 -2.24 11.14
C LYS A 137 17.02 -1.86 12.57
N ILE A 138 15.91 -1.12 12.75
CA ILE A 138 15.39 -0.75 14.06
C ILE A 138 14.11 -1.53 14.38
N SER A 139 13.95 -1.96 15.62
CA SER A 139 12.73 -2.64 16.03
C SER A 139 11.55 -1.66 16.09
N PRO A 140 10.28 -2.13 15.92
CA PRO A 140 9.10 -1.28 16.09
C PRO A 140 9.05 -0.59 17.46
N ALA A 141 9.54 -1.25 18.50
CA ALA A 141 9.62 -0.66 19.84
C ALA A 141 10.65 0.49 19.89
N ALA A 142 11.81 0.33 19.23
CA ALA A 142 12.82 1.39 19.14
C ALA A 142 12.30 2.58 18.31
N ALA A 143 11.68 2.33 17.16
CA ALA A 143 11.06 3.36 16.32
C ALA A 143 9.95 4.13 17.06
N GLN A 144 9.14 3.42 17.87
CA GLN A 144 8.14 4.05 18.74
C GLN A 144 8.79 4.94 19.80
N ASN A 145 9.86 4.48 20.44
CA ASN A 145 10.58 5.25 21.47
C ASN A 145 11.21 6.51 20.87
N GLU A 146 11.82 6.41 19.69
CA GLU A 146 12.35 7.57 18.96
C GLU A 146 11.27 8.59 18.64
N ARG A 147 10.10 8.15 18.18
CA ARG A 147 8.95 9.01 17.92
C ARG A 147 8.47 9.70 19.21
N ILE A 148 8.33 8.97 20.31
CA ILE A 148 7.93 9.54 21.60
C ILE A 148 8.95 10.59 22.06
N ALA A 149 10.25 10.29 21.95
CA ALA A 149 11.31 11.23 22.31
C ALA A 149 11.27 12.48 21.44
N ALA A 150 11.04 12.34 20.13
CA ALA A 150 10.89 13.49 19.22
C ALA A 150 9.66 14.33 19.57
N SER A 151 8.52 13.71 19.89
CA SER A 151 7.29 14.40 20.30
C SER A 151 7.48 15.18 21.61
N VAL A 152 8.14 14.56 22.62
CA VAL A 152 8.47 15.22 23.89
C VAL A 152 9.41 16.41 23.66
N SER A 153 10.42 16.25 22.80
CA SER A 153 11.37 17.32 22.47
C SER A 153 10.68 18.50 21.77
N ALA A 154 9.79 18.21 20.82
CA ALA A 154 9.00 19.23 20.11
C ALA A 154 8.07 19.99 21.08
N SER A 155 7.38 19.26 21.96
CA SER A 155 6.49 19.85 22.97
C SER A 155 7.27 20.72 23.98
N ALA A 156 8.44 20.28 24.41
CA ALA A 156 9.31 21.06 25.31
C ALA A 156 9.82 22.33 24.63
N ALA A 157 10.25 22.24 23.36
CA ALA A 157 10.68 23.38 22.58
C ALA A 157 9.53 24.43 22.40
N ALA A 158 8.32 23.97 22.11
CA ALA A 158 7.14 24.82 22.02
C ALA A 158 6.78 25.49 23.36
N ALA A 159 7.06 24.82 24.48
CA ALA A 159 6.87 25.37 25.83
C ALA A 159 8.06 26.19 26.35
N GLY A 160 9.15 26.35 25.57
CA GLY A 160 10.38 27.03 25.98
C GLY A 160 11.18 26.30 27.06
N VAL A 161 10.98 25.01 27.22
CA VAL A 161 11.67 24.17 28.21
C VAL A 161 12.87 23.49 27.57
N THR A 162 14.06 23.69 28.15
CA THR A 162 15.27 22.98 27.72
C THR A 162 15.33 21.62 28.40
N LEU A 163 15.25 20.56 27.60
CA LEU A 163 15.41 19.19 28.11
C LEU A 163 16.88 18.90 28.43
N PRO A 164 17.18 18.13 29.49
CA PRO A 164 18.53 17.64 29.72
C PRO A 164 18.98 16.74 28.54
N PRO A 165 20.30 16.72 28.23
CA PRO A 165 20.82 15.87 27.15
C PRO A 165 20.48 14.42 27.42
N ALA A 166 20.07 13.70 26.36
CA ALA A 166 19.80 12.27 26.45
C ALA A 166 21.03 11.53 27.01
N PRO A 167 20.83 10.55 27.88
CA PRO A 167 21.95 9.77 28.41
C PRO A 167 22.67 9.05 27.26
N THR A 168 23.96 9.37 27.10
CA THR A 168 24.81 8.70 26.10
C THR A 168 25.10 7.29 26.59
N VAL A 169 24.44 6.30 25.96
CA VAL A 169 24.77 4.88 26.18
C VAL A 169 26.09 4.60 25.49
N THR A 170 27.17 4.57 26.25
CA THR A 170 28.47 4.09 25.77
C THR A 170 28.35 2.57 25.59
N PRO A 171 28.64 1.99 24.43
CA PRO A 171 28.67 0.55 24.28
C PRO A 171 29.83 -0.02 25.08
N THR A 172 29.55 -0.65 26.20
CA THR A 172 30.55 -1.42 26.96
C THR A 172 30.70 -2.76 26.25
N ALA A 173 31.88 -2.96 25.66
CA ALA A 173 32.28 -4.27 25.15
C ALA A 173 32.40 -5.23 26.35
N SER A 174 31.53 -6.22 26.42
CA SER A 174 31.62 -7.32 27.38
C SER A 174 32.50 -8.41 26.80
N GLU A 175 33.69 -8.52 27.33
CA GLU A 175 34.52 -9.72 27.18
C GLU A 175 33.85 -10.92 27.84
N SER A 176 33.74 -11.99 27.04
CA SER A 176 33.28 -13.30 27.47
C SER A 176 34.37 -14.03 28.25
N THR A 177 34.17 -14.27 29.53
CA THR A 177 34.87 -15.35 30.23
C THR A 177 33.86 -16.25 30.93
N ALA A 178 33.80 -17.48 30.45
CA ALA A 178 33.04 -18.56 31.05
C ALA A 178 33.64 -18.96 32.41
N SER A 179 32.80 -19.08 33.45
CA SER A 179 33.05 -20.07 34.51
C SER A 179 31.75 -20.42 35.23
N ALA A 180 31.52 -21.70 35.33
CA ALA A 180 30.40 -22.32 36.02
C ALA A 180 30.58 -22.22 37.54
N HIS A 181 29.48 -21.93 38.28
CA HIS A 181 29.13 -22.64 39.54
C HIS A 181 27.70 -22.31 39.96
N ALA A 182 26.99 -23.36 40.29
CA ALA A 182 25.64 -23.31 40.83
C ALA A 182 25.62 -22.92 42.31
N THR A 183 24.65 -22.11 42.71
CA THR A 183 23.94 -22.24 43.99
C THR A 183 22.68 -21.41 44.02
N ASP A 184 21.71 -22.01 44.65
CA ASP A 184 20.35 -21.68 44.96
C ASP A 184 20.14 -20.30 45.63
N GLY A 185 19.09 -19.58 45.29
CA GLY A 185 18.74 -18.32 45.98
C GLY A 185 17.59 -17.58 45.33
N THR A 186 16.40 -17.75 45.87
CA THR A 186 15.17 -17.01 45.61
C THR A 186 15.35 -15.52 45.49
N ALA A 187 15.09 -14.93 44.36
CA ALA A 187 14.97 -13.49 44.18
C ALA A 187 13.89 -13.14 43.17
N SER A 188 12.99 -12.28 43.59
CA SER A 188 11.92 -11.62 42.85
C SER A 188 12.41 -10.99 41.54
N PRO A 189 11.65 -11.09 40.40
CA PRO A 189 12.11 -10.54 39.17
C PRO A 189 11.79 -9.05 39.09
N SER A 190 12.77 -8.23 39.36
CA SER A 190 12.79 -6.84 38.89
C SER A 190 13.29 -6.87 37.44
N ALA A 191 12.36 -7.02 36.50
CA ALA A 191 12.67 -7.05 35.09
C ALA A 191 12.93 -5.64 34.58
N SER A 192 14.15 -5.17 34.73
CA SER A 192 14.70 -4.08 33.93
C SER A 192 15.28 -4.69 32.65
N SER A 193 14.41 -4.99 31.68
CA SER A 193 14.88 -5.45 30.37
C SER A 193 15.24 -4.25 29.49
N THR A 194 16.48 -3.81 29.58
CA THR A 194 17.15 -3.14 28.45
C THR A 194 17.27 -4.16 27.33
N ARG A 195 16.19 -4.32 26.57
CA ARG A 195 16.21 -5.16 25.38
C ARG A 195 16.96 -4.38 24.31
N SER A 196 18.16 -4.86 23.97
CA SER A 196 18.88 -4.50 22.75
C SER A 196 17.89 -4.44 21.58
N ALA A 197 18.05 -3.44 20.71
CA ALA A 197 17.20 -3.29 19.53
C ALA A 197 17.56 -4.38 18.52
N ASP A 198 17.04 -5.60 18.72
CA ASP A 198 17.22 -6.66 17.76
C ASP A 198 16.51 -6.31 16.45
N PRO A 199 17.16 -6.53 15.29
CA PRO A 199 16.53 -6.30 13.99
C PRO A 199 15.20 -7.03 13.89
N ILE A 200 14.20 -6.38 13.30
CA ILE A 200 12.89 -6.99 13.13
C ILE A 200 12.95 -8.11 12.07
N ASN A 201 12.39 -9.27 12.39
CA ASN A 201 12.21 -10.33 11.42
C ASN A 201 10.79 -10.32 10.85
N LEU A 202 10.56 -9.55 9.78
CA LEU A 202 9.26 -9.46 9.13
C LEU A 202 8.81 -10.80 8.53
N ARG A 203 9.71 -11.71 8.21
CA ARG A 203 9.37 -13.04 7.65
C ARG A 203 8.52 -13.89 8.58
N ALA A 204 8.70 -13.68 9.88
CA ALA A 204 7.95 -14.39 10.91
C ALA A 204 6.66 -13.66 11.33
N MET A 205 6.42 -12.45 10.82
CA MET A 205 5.25 -11.65 11.19
C MET A 205 4.03 -12.00 10.34
N SER A 206 2.89 -12.16 10.98
CA SER A 206 1.61 -12.15 10.29
C SER A 206 1.27 -10.74 9.80
N THR A 207 0.35 -10.62 8.84
CA THR A 207 -0.16 -9.30 8.40
C THR A 207 -0.78 -8.52 9.56
N THR A 208 -1.42 -9.20 10.51
CA THR A 208 -1.96 -8.58 11.73
C THR A 208 -0.84 -8.02 12.62
N ASP A 209 0.24 -8.76 12.82
CA ASP A 209 1.37 -8.27 13.62
C ASP A 209 2.04 -7.07 12.95
N MET A 210 2.17 -7.10 11.60
CA MET A 210 2.71 -5.97 10.83
C MET A 210 1.83 -4.72 10.99
N THR A 211 0.52 -4.82 10.82
CA THR A 211 -0.40 -3.69 10.98
C THR A 211 -0.42 -3.15 12.41
N ASN A 212 -0.34 -4.01 13.41
CA ASN A 212 -0.19 -3.61 14.81
C ASN A 212 1.13 -2.87 15.06
N ALA A 213 2.23 -3.35 14.49
CA ALA A 213 3.53 -2.69 14.59
C ALA A 213 3.50 -1.31 13.93
N ILE A 214 2.98 -1.20 12.71
CA ILE A 214 2.81 0.07 12.00
C ILE A 214 1.97 1.04 12.81
N SER A 215 0.83 0.61 13.34
CA SER A 215 -0.08 1.48 14.12
C SER A 215 0.58 2.08 15.38
N ARG A 216 1.61 1.42 15.93
CA ARG A 216 2.38 1.93 17.08
C ARG A 216 3.44 2.95 16.67
N ILE A 217 3.95 2.85 15.44
CA ILE A 217 5.05 3.68 14.94
C ILE A 217 4.51 4.93 14.23
N LEU A 218 3.35 4.87 13.60
CA LEU A 218 2.76 6.00 12.89
C LEU A 218 2.62 7.23 13.79
N PRO A 219 2.80 8.45 13.25
CA PRO A 219 2.49 9.71 13.93
C PRO A 219 1.08 9.70 14.53
N GLU A 220 0.90 10.44 15.63
CA GLU A 220 -0.40 10.47 16.35
C GLU A 220 -1.55 11.04 15.52
N GLU A 221 -1.24 11.90 14.56
CA GLU A 221 -2.19 12.50 13.61
C GLU A 221 -2.73 11.48 12.61
N LEU A 222 -2.04 10.36 12.45
CA LEU A 222 -2.36 9.32 11.48
C LEU A 222 -2.93 8.07 12.15
N MET A 223 -3.62 7.26 11.37
CA MET A 223 -4.05 5.93 11.77
C MET A 223 -4.20 5.00 10.58
N LEU A 224 -4.03 3.71 10.81
CA LEU A 224 -4.43 2.67 9.87
C LEU A 224 -5.92 2.39 10.01
N LEU A 225 -6.58 2.15 8.88
CA LEU A 225 -7.86 1.46 8.83
C LEU A 225 -7.67 -0.03 8.53
N ASN A 226 -8.79 -0.75 8.41
CA ASN A 226 -8.74 -2.17 8.09
C ASN A 226 -8.06 -2.38 6.73
N GLY A 227 -7.06 -3.25 6.70
CA GLY A 227 -6.41 -3.65 5.46
C GLY A 227 -7.36 -4.42 4.54
N ALA A 228 -7.05 -4.48 3.25
CA ALA A 228 -7.79 -5.28 2.30
C ALA A 228 -7.72 -6.77 2.67
N ASN A 229 -8.79 -7.51 2.41
CA ASN A 229 -8.80 -8.97 2.61
C ASN A 229 -7.93 -9.71 1.56
N ALA A 230 -7.37 -8.98 0.60
CA ALA A 230 -6.47 -9.51 -0.41
C ALA A 230 -5.09 -9.81 0.15
N THR A 231 -4.57 -10.98 -0.17
CA THR A 231 -3.14 -11.26 -0.05
C THR A 231 -2.48 -10.89 -1.38
N ASN A 232 -1.59 -9.93 -1.35
CA ASN A 232 -0.75 -9.57 -2.47
C ASN A 232 0.70 -9.53 -1.99
N LYS A 233 1.48 -10.52 -2.38
CA LYS A 233 2.87 -10.70 -1.94
C LYS A 233 3.81 -10.70 -3.13
N ASP A 234 5.05 -10.38 -2.88
CA ASP A 234 6.10 -10.58 -3.85
C ASP A 234 6.23 -12.04 -4.21
N VAL A 235 6.36 -12.32 -5.50
CA VAL A 235 6.60 -13.66 -6.02
C VAL A 235 7.65 -13.63 -7.13
N LEU A 236 8.56 -14.59 -7.14
CA LEU A 236 9.41 -14.83 -8.29
C LEU A 236 8.69 -15.77 -9.25
N VAL A 237 8.64 -15.38 -10.50
CA VAL A 237 7.97 -16.15 -11.56
C VAL A 237 8.91 -16.48 -12.70
N THR A 238 8.59 -17.56 -13.39
CA THR A 238 9.33 -18.03 -14.57
C THR A 238 8.37 -18.53 -15.65
N THR A 239 8.85 -18.76 -16.87
CA THR A 239 8.05 -19.40 -17.91
C THR A 239 7.95 -20.91 -17.69
N ARG A 240 6.90 -21.55 -18.19
CA ARG A 240 6.77 -23.03 -18.15
C ARG A 240 7.93 -23.74 -18.83
N ALA A 241 8.47 -23.15 -19.90
CA ALA A 241 9.62 -23.72 -20.61
C ALA A 241 10.87 -23.73 -19.73
N VAL A 242 11.16 -22.62 -19.04
CA VAL A 242 12.30 -22.51 -18.11
C VAL A 242 12.08 -23.42 -16.91
N SER A 243 10.88 -23.40 -16.30
CA SER A 243 10.52 -24.28 -15.19
C SER A 243 10.75 -25.76 -15.54
N ALA A 244 10.26 -26.20 -16.70
CA ALA A 244 10.44 -27.60 -17.15
C ALA A 244 11.91 -27.96 -17.44
N ARG A 245 12.64 -27.04 -18.12
CA ARG A 245 14.07 -27.23 -18.47
C ARG A 245 14.95 -27.37 -17.23
N HIS A 246 14.72 -26.57 -16.22
CA HIS A 246 15.56 -26.50 -15.03
C HIS A 246 14.95 -27.17 -13.79
N LYS A 247 13.76 -27.81 -13.91
CA LYS A 247 12.97 -28.36 -12.80
C LYS A 247 12.74 -27.34 -11.68
N LEU A 248 12.47 -26.09 -12.09
CA LEU A 248 12.39 -24.92 -11.22
C LEU A 248 10.93 -24.67 -10.83
N ASN A 249 10.50 -25.20 -9.68
CA ASN A 249 9.16 -24.98 -9.13
C ASN A 249 9.19 -24.25 -7.79
N SER A 250 10.36 -24.14 -7.18
CA SER A 250 10.56 -23.53 -5.87
C SER A 250 11.87 -22.74 -5.85
N LEU A 251 11.94 -21.72 -5.00
CA LEU A 251 13.19 -20.98 -4.73
C LEU A 251 14.30 -21.91 -4.19
N ALA A 252 13.92 -23.00 -3.52
CA ALA A 252 14.89 -23.99 -3.08
C ALA A 252 15.63 -24.69 -4.23
N ASN A 253 15.02 -24.75 -5.43
CA ASN A 253 15.66 -25.34 -6.61
C ASN A 253 16.69 -24.41 -7.27
N LEU A 254 16.69 -23.11 -6.94
CA LEU A 254 17.63 -22.16 -7.54
C LEU A 254 19.09 -22.55 -7.31
N ARG A 255 19.41 -23.12 -6.13
CA ARG A 255 20.77 -23.56 -5.80
C ARG A 255 21.32 -24.63 -6.76
N ASP A 256 20.42 -25.43 -7.37
CA ASP A 256 20.78 -26.53 -8.26
C ASP A 256 20.98 -26.06 -9.71
N VAL A 257 20.51 -24.86 -10.03
CA VAL A 257 20.53 -24.28 -11.40
C VAL A 257 21.75 -23.39 -11.65
N GLN A 258 22.60 -23.18 -10.69
CA GLN A 258 23.84 -22.38 -10.69
C GLN A 258 23.99 -21.36 -11.85
N SER A 259 24.05 -20.09 -11.53
CA SER A 259 24.51 -18.93 -12.36
C SER A 259 24.00 -18.79 -13.82
N SER A 260 23.14 -19.70 -14.30
CA SER A 260 22.66 -19.71 -15.69
C SER A 260 21.36 -18.93 -15.91
N LEU A 261 20.72 -18.41 -14.85
CA LEU A 261 19.47 -17.69 -14.95
C LEU A 261 19.70 -16.19 -14.87
N ALA A 262 19.22 -15.46 -15.86
CA ALA A 262 19.14 -14.00 -15.84
C ALA A 262 17.85 -13.57 -15.13
N PHE A 263 17.97 -12.55 -14.30
CA PHE A 263 16.87 -11.99 -13.52
C PHE A 263 16.49 -10.58 -14.02
N SER A 264 15.20 -10.26 -13.95
CA SER A 264 14.72 -8.89 -14.01
C SER A 264 13.96 -8.56 -12.73
N ILE A 265 14.34 -7.45 -12.07
CA ILE A 265 13.82 -7.06 -10.78
C ILE A 265 13.65 -5.53 -10.72
N PRO A 266 12.76 -4.99 -9.87
CA PRO A 266 12.67 -3.56 -9.64
C PRO A 266 13.84 -3.07 -8.77
N THR A 267 14.11 -1.76 -8.82
CA THR A 267 15.16 -1.10 -8.04
C THR A 267 15.07 -1.43 -6.54
N GLY A 268 13.86 -1.37 -5.97
CA GLY A 268 13.64 -1.64 -4.54
C GLY A 268 13.99 -3.07 -4.10
N TYR A 269 14.06 -4.03 -5.03
CA TYR A 269 14.42 -5.42 -4.74
C TYR A 269 15.91 -5.72 -4.97
N SER A 270 16.67 -4.79 -5.54
CA SER A 270 18.08 -4.99 -5.92
C SER A 270 19.03 -5.13 -4.73
N SER A 271 18.62 -4.71 -3.56
CA SER A 271 19.41 -4.73 -2.33
C SER A 271 18.51 -4.88 -1.09
N GLY A 272 19.12 -5.07 0.07
CA GLY A 272 18.39 -5.15 1.33
C GLY A 272 18.03 -6.57 1.78
N THR A 273 17.60 -6.66 3.03
CA THR A 273 17.33 -7.93 3.73
C THR A 273 16.24 -8.76 3.06
N TYR A 274 15.27 -8.12 2.41
CA TYR A 274 14.11 -8.73 1.75
C TYR A 274 14.21 -8.69 0.22
N GLY A 275 15.33 -8.20 -0.33
CA GLY A 275 15.68 -8.20 -1.74
C GLY A 275 16.46 -9.44 -2.17
N VAL A 276 17.31 -9.29 -3.19
CA VAL A 276 18.14 -10.39 -3.73
C VAL A 276 19.06 -11.03 -2.71
N ASP A 277 19.48 -10.30 -1.67
CA ASP A 277 20.30 -10.84 -0.59
C ASP A 277 19.59 -11.93 0.22
N SER A 278 18.25 -11.90 0.25
CA SER A 278 17.45 -12.96 0.88
C SER A 278 17.63 -14.30 0.16
N LEU A 279 17.74 -14.28 -1.16
CA LEU A 279 17.97 -15.50 -1.95
C LEU A 279 19.34 -16.10 -1.64
N ARG A 280 20.36 -15.24 -1.43
CA ARG A 280 21.69 -15.72 -1.05
C ARG A 280 21.69 -16.30 0.37
N SER A 281 21.08 -15.64 1.32
CA SER A 281 21.09 -16.05 2.74
C SER A 281 20.25 -17.30 2.99
N LEU A 282 19.07 -17.41 2.40
CA LEU A 282 18.11 -18.49 2.68
C LEU A 282 18.21 -19.65 1.70
N TYR A 283 18.49 -19.37 0.44
CA TYR A 283 18.51 -20.38 -0.63
C TYR A 283 19.90 -20.63 -1.20
N ARG A 284 20.94 -19.93 -0.69
CA ARG A 284 22.35 -20.03 -1.16
C ARG A 284 22.48 -19.75 -2.67
N TYR A 285 21.59 -18.93 -3.20
CA TYR A 285 21.61 -18.53 -4.60
C TYR A 285 21.98 -17.06 -4.73
N ARG A 286 23.01 -16.78 -5.53
CA ARG A 286 23.44 -15.41 -5.83
C ARG A 286 22.88 -14.99 -7.18
N VAL A 287 22.08 -13.94 -7.20
CA VAL A 287 21.67 -13.28 -8.43
C VAL A 287 22.86 -12.46 -8.95
N HIS A 288 23.24 -12.67 -10.20
CA HIS A 288 24.33 -11.95 -10.87
C HIS A 288 23.73 -10.97 -11.86
N ASP A 289 24.21 -9.72 -11.81
CA ASP A 289 23.87 -8.65 -12.73
C ASP A 289 22.39 -8.60 -13.17
N PRO A 290 21.45 -8.47 -12.22
CA PRO A 290 20.04 -8.47 -12.55
C PRO A 290 19.71 -7.25 -13.41
N LYS A 291 18.85 -7.44 -14.41
CA LYS A 291 18.31 -6.34 -15.19
C LYS A 291 17.34 -5.55 -14.33
N ILE A 292 17.63 -4.30 -14.09
CA ILE A 292 16.76 -3.41 -13.30
C ILE A 292 15.67 -2.84 -14.20
N GLN A 293 14.42 -3.14 -13.89
CA GLN A 293 13.23 -2.67 -14.60
C GLN A 293 12.12 -2.44 -13.57
N ASP A 294 11.71 -1.21 -13.38
CA ASP A 294 10.71 -0.87 -12.36
C ASP A 294 9.28 -1.18 -12.83
N GLU A 295 9.03 -1.08 -14.15
CA GLU A 295 7.72 -1.37 -14.71
C GLU A 295 7.46 -2.89 -14.83
N PRO A 296 6.37 -3.43 -14.22
CA PRO A 296 6.02 -4.85 -14.30
C PRO A 296 5.88 -5.35 -15.75
N ALA A 297 5.27 -4.54 -16.64
CA ALA A 297 5.09 -4.90 -18.04
C ALA A 297 6.42 -5.12 -18.77
N GLU A 298 7.45 -4.31 -18.48
CA GLU A 298 8.78 -4.50 -19.06
C GLU A 298 9.43 -5.81 -18.59
N ARG A 299 9.26 -6.13 -17.30
CA ARG A 299 9.75 -7.39 -16.72
C ARG A 299 9.08 -8.60 -17.37
N VAL A 300 7.76 -8.55 -17.54
CA VAL A 300 6.99 -9.61 -18.22
C VAL A 300 7.42 -9.76 -19.68
N ASN A 301 7.63 -8.65 -20.40
CA ASN A 301 8.11 -8.68 -21.77
C ASN A 301 9.50 -9.31 -21.88
N ALA A 302 10.41 -8.94 -20.96
CA ALA A 302 11.76 -9.53 -20.92
C ALA A 302 11.71 -11.04 -20.64
N LEU A 303 10.82 -11.48 -19.75
CA LEU A 303 10.61 -12.89 -19.39
C LEU A 303 10.03 -13.70 -20.57
N THR A 304 9.00 -13.18 -21.23
CA THR A 304 8.33 -13.86 -22.34
C THR A 304 9.19 -13.89 -23.60
N ALA A 305 10.08 -12.90 -23.79
CA ALA A 305 11.09 -12.88 -24.84
C ALA A 305 12.33 -13.74 -24.54
N ASP A 306 12.36 -14.46 -23.40
CA ASP A 306 13.49 -15.27 -22.91
C ASP A 306 14.82 -14.51 -22.77
N THR A 307 14.75 -13.16 -22.64
CA THR A 307 15.93 -12.34 -22.35
C THR A 307 16.30 -12.39 -20.86
N VAL A 308 15.34 -12.72 -20.00
CA VAL A 308 15.54 -13.14 -18.61
C VAL A 308 14.72 -14.40 -18.34
N GLN A 309 15.11 -15.20 -17.34
CA GLN A 309 14.46 -16.46 -17.03
C GLN A 309 13.61 -16.39 -15.76
N VAL A 310 13.86 -15.40 -14.90
CA VAL A 310 13.12 -15.18 -13.65
C VAL A 310 12.84 -13.71 -13.47
N THR A 311 11.65 -13.36 -12.99
CA THR A 311 11.31 -11.99 -12.62
C THR A 311 10.47 -11.92 -11.37
N LEU A 312 10.48 -10.76 -10.71
CA LEU A 312 9.63 -10.44 -9.57
C LEU A 312 8.33 -9.82 -10.06
N LEU A 313 7.21 -10.33 -9.58
CA LEU A 313 5.87 -9.75 -9.73
C LEU A 313 5.15 -9.77 -8.38
N HIS A 314 4.02 -9.09 -8.28
CA HIS A 314 3.08 -9.30 -7.19
C HIS A 314 2.15 -10.48 -7.50
N SER A 315 1.73 -11.21 -6.48
CA SER A 315 0.93 -12.45 -6.65
C SER A 315 -0.44 -12.25 -7.29
N CYS A 316 -0.97 -11.03 -7.27
CA CYS A 316 -2.22 -10.66 -7.94
C CYS A 316 -2.03 -10.11 -9.36
N ASP A 317 -0.79 -10.05 -9.87
CA ASP A 317 -0.54 -9.55 -11.23
C ASP A 317 -1.19 -10.48 -12.26
N SER A 318 -2.08 -9.90 -13.09
CA SER A 318 -2.80 -10.65 -14.12
C SER A 318 -1.90 -11.30 -15.16
N ALA A 319 -0.68 -10.76 -15.35
CA ALA A 319 0.29 -11.28 -16.30
C ALA A 319 0.73 -12.72 -15.96
N ILE A 320 0.63 -13.13 -14.68
CA ILE A 320 0.94 -14.50 -14.25
C ILE A 320 0.03 -15.49 -14.95
N ASP A 321 -1.28 -15.26 -14.91
CA ASP A 321 -2.26 -16.13 -15.55
C ASP A 321 -2.25 -15.95 -17.06
N ASP A 322 -2.25 -14.71 -17.55
CA ASP A 322 -2.35 -14.37 -18.97
C ASP A 322 -1.19 -14.99 -19.77
N ASN A 323 0.02 -15.02 -19.23
CA ASN A 323 1.20 -15.63 -19.82
C ASN A 323 1.46 -17.06 -19.32
N ARG A 324 0.58 -17.63 -18.48
CA ARG A 324 0.71 -18.95 -17.89
C ARG A 324 2.08 -19.14 -17.21
N LEU A 325 2.52 -18.14 -16.49
CA LEU A 325 3.79 -18.17 -15.76
C LEU A 325 3.71 -19.16 -14.58
N VAL A 326 4.86 -19.61 -14.14
CA VAL A 326 5.01 -20.48 -12.97
C VAL A 326 5.51 -19.64 -11.82
N THR A 327 4.72 -19.54 -10.77
CA THR A 327 5.14 -18.91 -9.50
C THR A 327 6.02 -19.91 -8.74
N LEU A 328 7.20 -19.47 -8.32
CA LEU A 328 8.12 -20.28 -7.55
C LEU A 328 7.70 -20.30 -6.07
N GLU A 329 7.57 -21.48 -5.50
CA GLU A 329 7.27 -21.64 -4.07
C GLU A 329 8.41 -21.07 -3.21
N ASP A 330 8.04 -20.39 -2.12
CA ASP A 330 8.97 -19.77 -1.16
C ASP A 330 8.84 -20.39 0.24
N PRO A 331 9.37 -21.61 0.46
CA PRO A 331 9.21 -22.31 1.74
C PRO A 331 9.96 -21.65 2.91
N SER A 332 10.94 -20.79 2.64
CA SER A 332 11.72 -20.08 3.68
C SER A 332 11.28 -18.62 3.87
N THR A 333 10.17 -18.22 3.24
CA THR A 333 9.62 -16.85 3.33
C THR A 333 10.66 -15.75 3.08
N ALA A 334 11.44 -15.91 2.00
CA ALA A 334 12.40 -14.90 1.56
C ALA A 334 11.70 -13.61 1.11
N LEU A 335 10.49 -13.75 0.57
CA LEU A 335 9.70 -12.68 0.01
C LEU A 335 8.67 -12.18 1.04
N LEU A 336 8.39 -10.89 1.03
CA LEU A 336 7.49 -10.28 1.99
C LEU A 336 6.03 -10.68 1.78
N GLN A 337 5.33 -10.91 2.88
CA GLN A 337 3.87 -10.92 2.90
C GLN A 337 3.38 -9.48 2.86
N GLN A 338 2.45 -9.18 1.97
CA GLN A 338 1.95 -7.83 1.75
C GLN A 338 0.43 -7.80 1.81
N GLN A 339 -0.11 -6.77 2.43
CA GLN A 339 -1.53 -6.44 2.47
C GLN A 339 -1.69 -4.95 2.18
N LEU A 340 -2.66 -4.58 1.34
CA LEU A 340 -3.00 -3.19 1.12
C LEU A 340 -3.63 -2.61 2.39
N VAL A 341 -3.08 -1.52 2.89
CA VAL A 341 -3.54 -0.85 4.12
C VAL A 341 -3.83 0.63 3.86
N PRO A 342 -5.03 1.12 4.19
CA PRO A 342 -5.34 2.55 4.12
C PRO A 342 -4.74 3.27 5.34
N ILE A 343 -3.98 4.33 5.09
CA ILE A 343 -3.45 5.24 6.08
C ILE A 343 -4.22 6.55 5.95
N ILE A 344 -4.81 7.02 7.03
CA ILE A 344 -5.65 8.22 7.02
C ILE A 344 -5.23 9.22 8.10
N ARG A 345 -5.64 10.48 7.92
CA ARG A 345 -5.67 11.43 9.02
C ARG A 345 -6.65 10.96 10.09
N ARG A 346 -6.29 11.12 11.32
CA ARG A 346 -7.19 10.81 12.45
C ARG A 346 -8.45 11.69 12.48
N THR A 347 -8.41 12.86 11.85
CA THR A 347 -9.55 13.78 11.75
C THR A 347 -10.54 13.44 10.64
N LEU A 348 -10.26 12.38 9.82
CA LEU A 348 -11.17 11.98 8.75
C LEU A 348 -12.55 11.60 9.32
N PRO A 349 -13.69 12.07 8.75
CA PRO A 349 -15.03 11.76 9.25
C PRO A 349 -15.36 10.26 9.27
N ASP A 350 -16.21 9.82 10.21
CA ASP A 350 -16.59 8.42 10.38
C ASP A 350 -17.31 7.84 9.17
N SER A 351 -18.08 8.65 8.42
CA SER A 351 -18.71 8.23 7.16
C SER A 351 -17.67 7.83 6.12
N ALA A 352 -16.58 8.59 5.99
CA ALA A 352 -15.47 8.27 5.10
C ALA A 352 -14.73 7.01 5.57
N ARG A 353 -14.41 6.89 6.88
CA ARG A 353 -13.77 5.70 7.44
C ARG A 353 -14.59 4.44 7.20
N THR A 354 -15.90 4.52 7.37
CA THR A 354 -16.83 3.41 7.12
C THR A 354 -16.82 2.99 5.65
N ALA A 355 -16.83 3.96 4.72
CA ALA A 355 -16.75 3.68 3.30
C ALA A 355 -15.42 3.02 2.92
N ILE A 356 -14.29 3.53 3.45
CA ILE A 356 -12.95 2.95 3.25
C ILE A 356 -12.89 1.50 3.75
N ASN A 357 -13.35 1.24 4.98
CA ASN A 357 -13.34 -0.11 5.55
C ASN A 357 -14.23 -1.09 4.74
N ARG A 358 -15.34 -0.60 4.18
CA ARG A 358 -16.18 -1.42 3.27
C ARG A 358 -15.40 -1.80 2.01
N VAL A 359 -14.69 -0.87 1.38
CA VAL A 359 -13.82 -1.17 0.23
C VAL A 359 -12.78 -2.21 0.61
N SER A 360 -12.07 -2.02 1.72
CA SER A 360 -11.06 -2.97 2.20
C SER A 360 -11.64 -4.39 2.36
N SER A 361 -12.87 -4.52 2.85
CA SER A 361 -13.54 -5.83 2.98
C SER A 361 -13.95 -6.43 1.63
N THR A 362 -14.20 -5.61 0.61
CA THR A 362 -14.56 -6.05 -0.74
C THR A 362 -13.34 -6.49 -1.55
N LEU A 363 -12.19 -5.87 -1.32
CA LEU A 363 -10.94 -6.20 -1.98
C LEU A 363 -10.32 -7.46 -1.37
N ASP A 364 -10.87 -8.63 -1.72
CA ASP A 364 -10.20 -9.91 -1.53
C ASP A 364 -9.21 -10.19 -2.68
N THR A 365 -8.46 -11.29 -2.59
CA THR A 365 -7.45 -11.67 -3.60
C THR A 365 -8.06 -11.81 -5.00
N GLY A 366 -9.28 -12.36 -5.10
CA GLY A 366 -9.98 -12.53 -6.39
C GLY A 366 -10.41 -11.21 -7.01
N ASN A 367 -10.99 -10.31 -6.20
CA ASN A 367 -11.42 -8.98 -6.63
C ASN A 367 -10.22 -8.10 -7.00
N LEU A 368 -9.13 -8.15 -6.23
CA LEU A 368 -7.91 -7.42 -6.55
C LEU A 368 -7.28 -7.91 -7.86
N SER A 369 -7.09 -9.22 -8.03
CA SER A 369 -6.58 -9.78 -9.28
C SER A 369 -7.44 -9.43 -10.48
N PHE A 370 -8.76 -9.39 -10.30
CA PHE A 370 -9.68 -9.01 -11.36
C PHE A 370 -9.62 -7.52 -11.70
N LEU A 371 -9.54 -6.64 -10.68
CA LEU A 371 -9.30 -5.21 -10.87
C LEU A 371 -8.03 -4.98 -11.71
N LEU A 372 -6.93 -5.63 -11.32
CA LEU A 372 -5.65 -5.50 -12.04
C LEU A 372 -5.73 -6.03 -13.47
N ARG A 373 -6.49 -7.10 -13.70
CA ARG A 373 -6.76 -7.60 -15.06
C ARG A 373 -7.54 -6.58 -15.90
N LEU A 374 -8.53 -5.91 -15.31
CA LEU A 374 -9.32 -4.88 -16.00
C LEU A 374 -8.48 -3.65 -16.35
N THR A 375 -7.51 -3.27 -15.50
CA THR A 375 -6.74 -2.03 -15.66
C THR A 375 -5.37 -2.23 -16.33
N SER A 376 -4.80 -3.44 -16.28
CA SER A 376 -3.44 -3.73 -16.76
C SER A 376 -3.35 -4.94 -17.70
N GLY A 377 -4.45 -5.66 -17.93
CA GLY A 377 -4.49 -6.82 -18.84
C GLY A 377 -4.38 -6.44 -20.31
N SER A 378 -4.61 -7.42 -21.18
CA SER A 378 -4.46 -7.28 -22.64
C SER A 378 -5.40 -6.24 -23.28
N ASN A 379 -6.54 -5.97 -22.65
CA ASN A 379 -7.54 -4.98 -23.09
C ASN A 379 -7.95 -4.11 -21.89
N PRO A 380 -7.11 -3.19 -21.46
CA PRO A 380 -7.39 -2.40 -20.27
C PRO A 380 -8.55 -1.43 -20.51
N ILE A 381 -9.37 -1.24 -19.48
CA ILE A 381 -10.39 -0.20 -19.40
C ILE A 381 -9.90 0.93 -18.47
N ALA A 382 -10.62 2.04 -18.44
CA ALA A 382 -10.32 3.14 -17.54
C ALA A 382 -10.42 2.69 -16.07
N ASP A 383 -9.52 3.20 -15.23
CA ASP A 383 -9.44 2.80 -13.81
C ASP A 383 -10.75 3.10 -13.06
N ASP A 384 -11.44 4.20 -13.39
CA ASP A 384 -12.73 4.55 -12.76
C ASP A 384 -13.86 3.59 -13.17
N ASP A 385 -13.88 3.13 -14.42
CA ASP A 385 -14.85 2.13 -14.91
C ASP A 385 -14.59 0.75 -14.26
N ALA A 386 -13.33 0.37 -14.15
CA ALA A 386 -12.92 -0.85 -13.46
C ALA A 386 -13.31 -0.80 -11.97
N ALA A 387 -13.09 0.33 -11.32
CA ALA A 387 -13.46 0.57 -9.93
C ALA A 387 -14.97 0.46 -9.73
N GLN A 388 -15.76 1.08 -10.62
CA GLN A 388 -17.23 0.96 -10.60
C GLN A 388 -17.66 -0.49 -10.72
N PHE A 389 -17.07 -1.23 -11.68
CA PHE A 389 -17.43 -2.62 -11.92
C PHE A 389 -17.16 -3.50 -10.69
N ILE A 390 -16.01 -3.33 -10.02
CA ILE A 390 -15.66 -4.08 -8.80
C ILE A 390 -16.62 -3.81 -7.65
N LEU A 391 -17.06 -2.55 -7.47
CA LEU A 391 -17.99 -2.18 -6.41
C LEU A 391 -19.42 -2.69 -6.66
N ASP A 392 -19.86 -2.71 -7.93
CA ASP A 392 -21.20 -3.17 -8.30
C ASP A 392 -21.28 -4.70 -8.37
N HIS A 393 -20.19 -5.38 -8.65
CA HIS A 393 -20.14 -6.83 -8.89
C HIS A 393 -19.01 -7.51 -8.10
N PRO A 394 -19.00 -7.39 -6.76
CA PRO A 394 -17.96 -8.05 -5.97
C PRO A 394 -18.05 -9.57 -6.18
N ARG A 395 -16.93 -10.19 -6.48
CA ARG A 395 -16.82 -11.65 -6.55
C ARG A 395 -17.01 -12.22 -5.14
N LYS A 396 -17.80 -13.25 -5.02
CA LYS A 396 -18.06 -13.98 -3.77
C LYS A 396 -17.10 -15.17 -3.65
#